data_40fc81ef794ae0842c32ef2995ab2944
#
_entry.id   40fc81ef794ae0842c32ef2995ab2944
#
_cell.length_a   1.000
_cell.length_b   1.000
_cell.length_c   1.000
_cell.angle_alpha   90.00
_cell.angle_beta   90.00
_cell.angle_gamma   90.00
#
_symmetry.space_group_name_H-M   'P 1'
#
loop_
_entity.id
_entity.type
_entity.pdbx_description
1 polymer ?
#
loop_
_entity_poly.entity_id
_entity_poly.type
_entity_poly.pdbx_seq_one_letter_code
_entity_poly.pdbx_strand_id
1 'polypeptide(L)'
;MTAEEFNRVYRAHLTELTRFLARRLPSDVVEDLAGDLFEIAWKKRTSITSGEELPWLYKTARYLIANYRRKQSGRIAILERFFEPVVAP
;
A
#
# COMPACT_ATOMS: atom_id res chain seq x y z
N MET A 1 3.61 0.47 -20.19
CA MET A 1 2.68 -0.68 -20.37
C MET A 1 1.44 -0.26 -21.14
N THR A 2 0.98 -1.11 -22.02
CA THR A 2 -0.35 -0.98 -22.63
C THR A 2 -1.42 -1.44 -21.63
N ALA A 3 -2.70 -1.18 -21.93
CA ALA A 3 -3.80 -1.70 -21.11
C ALA A 3 -3.82 -3.23 -21.04
N GLU A 4 -3.49 -3.90 -22.14
CA GLU A 4 -3.42 -5.37 -22.18
C GLU A 4 -2.28 -5.90 -21.33
N GLU A 5 -1.11 -5.27 -21.39
CA GLU A 5 0.03 -5.63 -20.55
C GLU A 5 -0.29 -5.40 -19.07
N PHE A 6 -0.96 -4.32 -18.75
CA PHE A 6 -1.41 -4.05 -17.39
C PHE A 6 -2.34 -5.15 -16.88
N ASN A 7 -3.30 -5.57 -17.70
CA ASN A 7 -4.22 -6.64 -17.31
C ASN A 7 -3.48 -7.96 -17.05
N ARG A 8 -2.47 -8.28 -17.85
CA ARG A 8 -1.64 -9.48 -17.62
C ARG A 8 -0.88 -9.40 -16.30
N VAL A 9 -0.27 -8.25 -16.04
CA VAL A 9 0.49 -8.01 -14.80
C VAL A 9 -0.44 -8.09 -13.60
N TYR A 10 -1.62 -7.48 -13.68
CA TYR A 10 -2.61 -7.52 -12.62
C TYR A 10 -3.01 -8.97 -12.30
N ARG A 11 -3.39 -9.73 -13.32
CA ARG A 11 -3.80 -11.15 -13.14
C ARG A 11 -2.67 -12.01 -12.61
N ALA A 12 -1.45 -11.76 -13.08
CA ALA A 12 -0.29 -12.56 -12.67
C ALA A 12 0.13 -12.30 -11.23
N HIS A 13 -0.03 -11.07 -10.73
CA HIS A 13 0.59 -10.66 -9.47
C HIS A 13 -0.37 -10.21 -8.38
N LEU A 14 -1.68 -10.12 -8.65
CA LEU A 14 -2.65 -9.66 -7.65
C LEU A 14 -2.58 -10.50 -6.37
N THR A 15 -2.58 -11.81 -6.49
CA THR A 15 -2.61 -12.70 -5.34
C THR A 15 -1.34 -12.56 -4.49
N GLU A 16 -0.16 -12.55 -5.13
CA GLU A 16 1.08 -12.46 -4.36
C GLU A 16 1.24 -11.08 -3.69
N LEU A 17 0.85 -9.99 -4.36
CA LEU A 17 0.91 -8.66 -3.76
C LEU A 17 -0.10 -8.52 -2.62
N THR A 18 -1.29 -9.07 -2.78
CA THR A 18 -2.30 -9.09 -1.72
C THR A 18 -1.80 -9.84 -0.50
N ARG A 19 -1.16 -10.99 -0.69
CA ARG A 19 -0.54 -11.75 0.41
C ARG A 19 0.60 -10.98 1.07
N PHE A 20 1.41 -10.30 0.28
CA PHE A 20 2.48 -9.46 0.81
C PHE A 20 1.91 -8.37 1.74
N LEU A 21 0.85 -7.71 1.31
CA LEU A 21 0.17 -6.69 2.11
C LEU A 21 -0.47 -7.31 3.37
N ALA A 22 -1.13 -8.46 3.23
CA ALA A 22 -1.84 -9.12 4.32
C ALA A 22 -0.91 -9.55 5.46
N ARG A 23 0.35 -9.84 5.17
CA ARG A 23 1.34 -10.18 6.19
C ARG A 23 1.82 -8.98 7.01
N ARG A 24 1.57 -7.77 6.53
CA ARG A 24 2.13 -6.54 7.09
C ARG A 24 1.09 -5.54 7.56
N LEU A 25 -0.18 -5.76 7.22
CA LEU A 25 -1.26 -4.82 7.47
C LEU A 25 -2.45 -5.52 8.13
N PRO A 26 -3.28 -4.78 8.88
CA PRO A 26 -4.55 -5.32 9.37
C PRO A 26 -5.44 -5.78 8.21
N SER A 27 -6.19 -6.86 8.43
CA SER A 27 -7.00 -7.48 7.37
C SER A 27 -8.04 -6.54 6.77
N ASP A 28 -8.53 -5.59 7.54
CA ASP A 28 -9.58 -4.65 7.12
C ASP A 28 -9.09 -3.58 6.14
N VAL A 29 -7.77 -3.40 5.97
CA VAL A 29 -7.22 -2.40 5.04
C VAL A 29 -6.54 -3.02 3.81
N VAL A 30 -6.37 -4.33 3.79
CA VAL A 30 -5.59 -5.02 2.74
C VAL A 30 -6.22 -4.82 1.37
N GLU A 31 -7.54 -5.00 1.25
CA GLU A 31 -8.23 -4.88 -0.03
C GLU A 31 -8.14 -3.46 -0.59
N ASP A 32 -8.34 -2.46 0.26
CA ASP A 32 -8.25 -1.06 -0.14
C ASP A 32 -6.84 -0.70 -0.62
N LEU A 33 -5.82 -1.15 0.10
CA LEU A 33 -4.44 -0.84 -0.27
C LEU A 33 -3.98 -1.63 -1.49
N ALA A 34 -4.46 -2.84 -1.69
CA ALA A 34 -4.23 -3.57 -2.94
C ALA A 34 -4.86 -2.84 -4.13
N GLY A 35 -6.07 -2.31 -3.95
CA GLY A 35 -6.72 -1.47 -4.96
C GLY A 35 -5.92 -0.21 -5.27
N ASP A 36 -5.43 0.47 -4.25
CA ASP A 36 -4.59 1.65 -4.41
C ASP A 36 -3.30 1.34 -5.16
N LEU A 37 -2.66 0.21 -4.84
CA LEU A 37 -1.44 -0.23 -5.49
C LEU A 37 -1.62 -0.35 -7.00
N PHE A 38 -2.66 -1.05 -7.44
CA PHE A 38 -2.90 -1.25 -8.85
C PHE A 38 -3.48 -0.02 -9.55
N GLU A 39 -4.18 0.85 -8.83
CA GLU A 39 -4.59 2.15 -9.37
C GLU A 39 -3.37 3.02 -9.66
N ILE A 40 -2.39 3.06 -8.77
CA ILE A 40 -1.13 3.78 -8.98
C ILE A 40 -0.39 3.19 -10.17
N ALA A 41 -0.34 1.85 -10.26
CA ALA A 41 0.30 1.17 -11.38
C ALA A 41 -0.36 1.54 -12.71
N TRP A 42 -1.68 1.60 -12.74
CA TRP A 42 -2.42 2.02 -13.93
C TRP A 42 -2.07 3.45 -14.32
N LYS A 43 -2.11 4.38 -13.37
CA LYS A 43 -1.80 5.79 -13.64
C LYS A 43 -0.36 6.00 -14.10
N LYS A 44 0.56 5.19 -13.62
CA LYS A 44 1.99 5.29 -13.93
C LYS A 44 2.48 4.25 -14.94
N ARG A 45 1.57 3.56 -15.62
CA ARG A 45 1.92 2.44 -16.49
C ARG A 45 2.91 2.79 -17.59
N THR A 46 2.91 4.02 -18.07
CA THR A 46 3.85 4.46 -19.11
C THR A 46 5.27 4.66 -18.58
N SER A 47 5.41 4.80 -17.28
CA SER A 47 6.71 5.01 -16.60
C SER A 47 7.33 3.71 -16.10
N ILE A 48 6.57 2.61 -16.10
CA ILE A 48 7.06 1.33 -15.60
C ILE A 48 7.82 0.63 -16.72
N THR A 49 9.08 0.31 -16.45
CA THR A 49 9.93 -0.36 -17.43
C THR A 49 9.46 -1.79 -17.65
N SER A 50 9.34 -2.19 -18.92
CA SER A 50 8.95 -3.53 -19.30
C SER A 50 9.95 -4.54 -18.72
N GLY A 51 9.42 -5.59 -18.09
CA GLY A 51 10.22 -6.60 -17.41
C GLY A 51 10.51 -6.27 -15.95
N GLU A 52 10.24 -5.05 -15.51
CA GLU A 52 10.50 -4.61 -14.13
C GLU A 52 9.21 -4.32 -13.36
N GLU A 53 8.08 -4.84 -13.82
CA GLU A 53 6.78 -4.56 -13.22
C GLU A 53 6.70 -5.06 -11.78
N LEU A 54 7.16 -6.27 -11.52
CA LEU A 54 7.07 -6.87 -10.19
C LEU A 54 7.92 -6.14 -9.16
N PRO A 55 9.20 -5.82 -9.40
CA PRO A 55 9.96 -4.99 -8.48
C PRO A 55 9.34 -3.62 -8.23
N TRP A 56 8.75 -3.02 -9.26
CA TRP A 56 8.07 -1.74 -9.15
C TRP A 56 6.84 -1.86 -8.23
N LEU A 57 6.06 -2.91 -8.42
CA LEU A 57 4.88 -3.17 -7.58
C LEU A 57 5.27 -3.37 -6.11
N TYR A 58 6.31 -4.14 -5.84
CA TYR A 58 6.78 -4.33 -4.46
C TYR A 58 7.30 -3.04 -3.84
N LYS A 59 8.02 -2.24 -4.58
CA LYS A 59 8.48 -0.94 -4.10
C LYS A 59 7.31 -0.03 -3.73
N THR A 60 6.29 0.02 -4.57
CA THR A 60 5.09 0.82 -4.34
C THR A 60 4.27 0.26 -3.17
N ALA A 61 4.17 -1.06 -3.06
CA ALA A 61 3.51 -1.71 -1.91
C ALA A 61 4.21 -1.33 -0.61
N ARG A 62 5.53 -1.38 -0.56
CA ARG A 62 6.29 -0.96 0.63
C ARG A 62 6.06 0.51 0.99
N TYR A 63 5.96 1.37 -0.03
CA TYR A 63 5.62 2.78 0.18
C TYR A 63 4.24 2.93 0.81
N LEU A 64 3.24 2.20 0.30
CA LEU A 64 1.88 2.25 0.84
C LEU A 64 1.81 1.74 2.29
N ILE A 65 2.55 0.68 2.59
CA ILE A 65 2.65 0.15 3.95
C ILE A 65 3.27 1.19 4.89
N ALA A 66 4.38 1.78 4.50
CA ALA A 66 5.06 2.79 5.30
C ALA A 66 4.16 4.01 5.54
N ASN A 67 3.45 4.45 4.50
CA ASN A 67 2.52 5.58 4.58
C ASN A 67 1.35 5.27 5.53
N TYR A 68 0.80 4.06 5.44
CA TYR A 68 -0.26 3.62 6.36
C TYR A 68 0.22 3.63 7.81
N ARG A 69 1.39 3.05 8.08
CA ARG A 69 1.96 2.99 9.43
C ARG A 69 2.22 4.36 10.00
N ARG A 70 2.72 5.27 9.18
CA ARG A 70 2.98 6.65 9.58
C ARG A 70 1.70 7.37 9.95
N LYS A 71 0.63 7.19 9.18
CA LYS A 71 -0.69 7.77 9.48
C LYS A 71 -1.27 7.21 10.77
N GLN A 72 -1.14 5.92 11.00
CA GLN A 72 -1.61 5.29 12.23
C GLN A 72 -0.84 5.79 13.45
N SER A 73 0.47 5.92 13.34
CA SER A 73 1.30 6.48 14.42
C SER A 73 0.89 7.91 14.73
N GLY A 74 0.62 8.73 13.73
CA GLY A 74 0.12 10.09 13.91
C GLY A 74 -1.24 10.12 14.59
N ARG A 75 -2.16 9.23 14.22
CA ARG A 75 -3.47 9.10 14.87
C ARG A 75 -3.34 8.72 16.34
N ILE A 76 -2.50 7.75 16.63
CA ILE A 76 -2.25 7.30 18.00
C ILE A 76 -1.68 8.45 18.84
N ALA A 77 -0.71 9.17 18.30
CA ALA A 77 -0.12 10.32 18.99
C ALA A 77 -1.15 11.41 19.28
N ILE A 78 -2.05 11.70 18.33
CA ILE A 78 -3.13 12.67 18.53
C ILE A 78 -4.11 12.19 19.59
N LEU A 79 -4.53 10.92 19.53
CA LEU A 79 -5.43 10.35 20.51
C LEU A 79 -4.82 10.33 21.91
N GLU A 80 -3.54 9.99 22.02
CA GLU A 80 -2.83 10.03 23.29
C GLU A 80 -2.80 11.43 23.89
N ARG A 81 -2.65 12.45 23.06
CA ARG A 81 -2.70 13.84 23.53
C ARG A 81 -4.08 14.20 24.09
N PHE A 82 -5.15 13.72 23.46
CA PHE A 82 -6.51 13.99 23.91
C PHE A 82 -6.89 13.23 25.17
N PHE A 83 -6.39 12.01 25.30
CA PHE A 83 -6.75 11.11 26.39
C PHE A 83 -5.64 10.97 27.44
N GLU A 84 -4.54 11.66 27.25
CA GLU A 84 -3.52 11.70 28.25
C GLU A 84 -4.12 12.32 29.53
N PRO A 85 -4.10 11.58 30.65
CA PRO A 85 -4.63 12.16 31.87
C PRO A 85 -3.84 13.42 32.17
N VAL A 86 -4.55 14.52 32.36
CA VAL A 86 -3.96 15.76 32.83
C VAL A 86 -3.57 15.50 34.28
N VAL A 87 -2.67 14.59 34.47
CA VAL A 87 -2.09 14.38 35.78
C VAL A 87 -1.02 15.43 35.89
N ALA A 88 -1.29 16.36 36.71
CA ALA A 88 -0.22 17.21 37.17
C ALA A 88 0.91 16.34 37.63
N PRO A 89 2.12 16.57 37.19
CA PRO A 89 3.27 15.81 37.64
C PRO A 89 3.42 15.87 39.16
#